data_ad1712f7bf5a71a9cb0874b3ea5cdf41
#
_entry.id   ad1712f7bf5a71a9cb0874b3ea5cdf41
#
_cell.length_a   1.000
_cell.length_b   1.000
_cell.length_c   1.000
_cell.angle_alpha   90.00
_cell.angle_beta   90.00
_cell.angle_gamma   90.00
#
_symmetry.space_group_name_H-M   'P 1'
#
loop_
_entity.id
_entity.type
_entity.pdbx_description
1 polymer ?
#
loop_
_entity_poly.entity_id
_entity_poly.type
_entity_poly.pdbx_seq_one_letter_code
_entity_poly.pdbx_strand_id
1 'polypeptide(L)'
;MLLSLLALSLIGATRLAAQPAPAQSAVTEPLSCETGGTLIEGYVDWTKNELIVYGDAVAPEQITNPAQRRLLGFRAAKAIAYRNLLEMIGQVQVDAETRVENYVLASDSVNVRVQGLVRGALVLAGSQVDNEGLYRIGLRLPLLGSFADAVLPEVAPIDPNAYDLALPPPPPSPSDSLAAEDSLLTAPLDEEVVFVPQQPYTGVLVDARGLGLQPSMSPRILSENGRIIYGAATVDRSYAAQYGIVGYDNDIDRALNGDRLGGESANPFVVQAAGVSGPYAADVVLGDFDATRVLVADSDDDFLRECRVIFVLGPKPMSYEKLPGNDTFTDTTLMSEVEELELQGETAPSDQPQ
;
A
#
# COMPACT_ATOMS: atom_id res chain seq x y z
N MET A 1 63.24 -14.01 -25.03
CA MET A 1 61.92 -13.58 -25.36
C MET A 1 60.92 -14.51 -24.68
N LEU A 2 60.50 -14.21 -23.48
CA LEU A 2 59.47 -14.92 -22.73
C LEU A 2 58.21 -14.07 -22.75
N LEU A 3 57.14 -14.54 -23.43
CA LEU A 3 55.81 -13.98 -23.32
C LEU A 3 55.11 -14.63 -22.13
N SER A 4 54.80 -13.85 -21.11
CA SER A 4 54.00 -14.25 -19.95
C SER A 4 52.53 -13.99 -20.27
N LEU A 5 51.72 -15.05 -20.47
CA LEU A 5 50.27 -14.98 -20.58
C LEU A 5 49.69 -14.82 -19.17
N LEU A 6 49.18 -13.64 -18.86
CA LEU A 6 48.32 -13.41 -17.69
C LEU A 6 46.90 -13.91 -18.04
N ALA A 7 46.50 -15.05 -17.48
CA ALA A 7 45.11 -15.51 -17.52
C ALA A 7 44.30 -14.72 -16.48
N LEU A 8 43.49 -13.79 -16.95
CA LEU A 8 42.53 -13.07 -16.12
C LEU A 8 41.30 -13.96 -15.91
N SER A 9 41.22 -14.62 -14.74
CA SER A 9 40.04 -15.38 -14.35
C SER A 9 38.90 -14.40 -14.02
N LEU A 10 37.93 -14.28 -14.94
CA LEU A 10 36.63 -13.67 -14.67
C LEU A 10 35.86 -14.57 -13.69
N ILE A 11 35.84 -14.22 -12.43
CA ILE A 11 34.90 -14.77 -11.46
C ILE A 11 33.53 -14.18 -11.82
N GLY A 12 32.78 -14.93 -12.62
CA GLY A 12 31.38 -14.60 -12.90
C GLY A 12 30.57 -14.78 -11.62
N ALA A 13 30.25 -13.68 -10.93
CA ALA A 13 29.22 -13.68 -9.91
C ALA A 13 27.89 -14.07 -10.58
N THR A 14 27.51 -15.34 -10.49
CA THR A 14 26.19 -15.81 -10.84
C THR A 14 25.21 -15.16 -9.86
N ARG A 15 24.57 -14.10 -10.32
CA ARG A 15 23.43 -13.50 -9.59
C ARG A 15 22.39 -14.60 -9.39
N LEU A 16 22.08 -14.88 -8.13
CA LEU A 16 20.85 -15.58 -7.74
C LEU A 16 19.71 -14.99 -8.57
N ALA A 17 18.93 -15.84 -9.23
CA ALA A 17 17.83 -15.36 -10.05
C ALA A 17 16.95 -14.46 -9.18
N ALA A 18 16.91 -13.19 -9.54
CA ALA A 18 16.13 -12.20 -8.81
C ALA A 18 14.69 -12.72 -8.68
N GLN A 19 14.10 -12.54 -7.50
CA GLN A 19 12.65 -12.73 -7.32
C GLN A 19 11.97 -12.05 -8.50
N PRO A 20 10.90 -12.63 -9.08
CA PRO A 20 10.11 -11.91 -10.05
C PRO A 20 9.64 -10.63 -9.33
N ALA A 21 10.20 -9.50 -9.73
CA ALA A 21 9.79 -8.22 -9.20
C ALA A 21 8.27 -8.11 -9.40
N PRO A 22 7.52 -7.65 -8.40
CA PRO A 22 6.10 -7.36 -8.58
C PRO A 22 5.97 -6.46 -9.81
N ALA A 23 4.91 -6.65 -10.59
CA ALA A 23 4.64 -5.79 -11.74
C ALA A 23 4.75 -4.33 -11.29
N GLN A 24 5.43 -3.48 -12.04
CA GLN A 24 5.73 -2.08 -11.67
C GLN A 24 4.48 -1.26 -11.31
N SER A 25 3.31 -1.78 -11.62
CA SER A 25 1.99 -1.20 -11.36
C SER A 25 1.30 -1.75 -10.10
N ALA A 26 1.82 -2.78 -9.44
CA ALA A 26 1.19 -3.34 -8.25
C ALA A 26 1.43 -2.46 -7.01
N VAL A 27 0.40 -2.31 -6.17
CA VAL A 27 0.54 -1.71 -4.85
C VAL A 27 1.09 -2.76 -3.91
N THR A 28 2.41 -2.73 -3.68
CA THR A 28 3.08 -3.69 -2.80
C THR A 28 3.65 -3.00 -1.58
N GLU A 29 3.42 -3.60 -0.43
CA GLU A 29 3.98 -3.18 0.84
C GLU A 29 5.01 -4.22 1.31
N PRO A 30 6.30 -3.88 1.35
CA PRO A 30 7.30 -4.78 1.90
C PRO A 30 7.10 -4.92 3.40
N LEU A 31 7.14 -6.16 3.87
CA LEU A 31 7.13 -6.49 5.29
C LEU A 31 8.46 -7.14 5.66
N SER A 32 8.96 -6.82 6.83
CA SER A 32 10.14 -7.47 7.39
C SER A 32 10.02 -7.59 8.90
N CYS A 33 10.47 -8.71 9.44
CA CYS A 33 10.61 -8.88 10.87
C CYS A 33 11.90 -9.63 11.20
N GLU A 34 12.44 -9.38 12.37
CA GLU A 34 13.60 -10.11 12.87
C GLU A 34 13.15 -11.10 13.95
N THR A 35 13.37 -12.38 13.68
CA THR A 35 13.03 -13.45 14.62
C THR A 35 14.25 -14.35 14.85
N GLY A 36 14.74 -14.38 16.08
CA GLY A 36 15.90 -15.20 16.44
C GLY A 36 17.18 -14.86 15.68
N GLY A 37 17.42 -13.59 15.34
CA GLY A 37 18.58 -13.12 14.57
C GLY A 37 18.51 -13.41 13.08
N THR A 38 17.35 -13.80 12.55
CA THR A 38 17.11 -14.00 11.13
C THR A 38 16.12 -12.97 10.63
N LEU A 39 16.50 -12.22 9.60
CA LEU A 39 15.61 -11.31 8.89
C LEU A 39 14.65 -12.14 8.02
N ILE A 40 13.37 -11.98 8.25
CA ILE A 40 12.29 -12.57 7.45
C ILE A 40 11.77 -11.48 6.53
N GLU A 41 11.69 -11.78 5.25
CA GLU A 41 11.20 -10.85 4.23
C GLU A 41 9.96 -11.40 3.53
N GLY A 42 9.01 -10.53 3.27
CA GLY A 42 7.80 -10.81 2.52
C GLY A 42 7.18 -9.51 2.06
N TYR A 43 6.03 -9.59 1.43
CA TYR A 43 5.27 -8.39 1.04
C TYR A 43 3.78 -8.69 0.94
N VAL A 44 2.97 -7.65 1.14
CA VAL A 44 1.56 -7.67 0.77
C VAL A 44 1.41 -7.08 -0.63
N ASP A 45 0.77 -7.82 -1.53
CA ASP A 45 0.27 -7.31 -2.81
C ASP A 45 -1.18 -6.84 -2.59
N TRP A 46 -1.37 -5.55 -2.35
CA TRP A 46 -2.68 -4.95 -2.10
C TRP A 46 -3.55 -4.86 -3.36
N THR A 47 -2.95 -4.93 -4.55
CA THR A 47 -3.71 -5.00 -5.81
C THR A 47 -4.43 -6.35 -5.92
N LYS A 48 -3.82 -7.42 -5.42
CA LYS A 48 -4.39 -8.77 -5.40
C LYS A 48 -4.94 -9.19 -4.04
N ASN A 49 -4.71 -8.41 -3.00
CA ASN A 49 -5.00 -8.76 -1.62
C ASN A 49 -4.39 -10.10 -1.20
N GLU A 50 -3.08 -10.24 -1.39
CA GLU A 50 -2.33 -11.45 -1.07
C GLU A 50 -1.09 -11.13 -0.23
N LEU A 51 -0.87 -11.90 0.85
CA LEU A 51 0.39 -11.90 1.59
C LEU A 51 1.31 -12.96 1.00
N ILE A 52 2.53 -12.57 0.63
CA ILE A 52 3.54 -13.44 0.03
C ILE A 52 4.78 -13.48 0.92
N VAL A 53 5.23 -14.67 1.23
CA VAL A 53 6.45 -14.91 2.03
C VAL A 53 7.27 -16.03 1.44
N TYR A 54 8.55 -16.03 1.77
CA TYR A 54 9.49 -17.07 1.32
C TYR A 54 10.10 -17.79 2.53
N GLY A 55 10.50 -19.05 2.28
CA GLY A 55 11.29 -19.83 3.22
C GLY A 55 12.45 -20.47 2.49
N ASP A 56 13.61 -20.33 3.06
CA ASP A 56 14.87 -20.81 2.52
C ASP A 56 15.47 -21.87 3.45
N ALA A 57 16.01 -22.94 2.86
CA ALA A 57 16.68 -24.01 3.60
C ALA A 57 17.80 -24.65 2.80
N VAL A 58 18.80 -25.13 3.50
CA VAL A 58 19.87 -25.99 2.96
C VAL A 58 19.61 -27.42 3.40
N ALA A 59 19.74 -28.36 2.47
CA ALA A 59 19.65 -29.78 2.83
C ALA A 59 20.90 -30.24 3.59
N PRO A 60 20.75 -31.16 4.58
CA PRO A 60 21.89 -31.66 5.33
C PRO A 60 22.95 -32.32 4.41
N GLU A 61 24.22 -32.00 4.63
CA GLU A 61 25.35 -32.50 3.82
C GLU A 61 25.50 -34.02 3.85
N GLN A 62 25.10 -34.64 4.97
CA GLN A 62 25.23 -36.11 5.18
C GLN A 62 24.34 -36.91 4.20
N ILE A 63 23.40 -36.27 3.52
CA ILE A 63 22.52 -36.93 2.57
C ILE A 63 23.14 -36.92 1.19
N THR A 64 23.66 -38.08 0.79
CA THR A 64 24.35 -38.27 -0.46
C THR A 64 23.42 -38.53 -1.66
N ASN A 65 22.22 -39.08 -1.40
CA ASN A 65 21.23 -39.32 -2.46
C ASN A 65 20.61 -38.00 -2.92
N PRO A 66 20.77 -37.60 -4.21
CA PRO A 66 20.27 -36.32 -4.72
C PRO A 66 18.75 -36.17 -4.63
N ALA A 67 18.00 -37.25 -4.87
CA ALA A 67 16.53 -37.18 -4.79
C ALA A 67 16.06 -37.00 -3.35
N GLN A 68 16.66 -37.66 -2.39
CA GLN A 68 16.37 -37.53 -0.96
C GLN A 68 16.79 -36.15 -0.47
N ARG A 69 17.95 -35.66 -0.89
CA ARG A 69 18.46 -34.33 -0.59
C ARG A 69 17.46 -33.24 -1.04
N ARG A 70 17.01 -33.33 -2.29
CA ARG A 70 16.01 -32.42 -2.87
C ARG A 70 14.70 -32.43 -2.09
N LEU A 71 14.17 -33.62 -1.79
CA LEU A 71 12.93 -33.76 -1.04
C LEU A 71 13.01 -33.13 0.35
N LEU A 72 14.09 -33.36 1.07
CA LEU A 72 14.30 -32.84 2.42
C LEU A 72 14.54 -31.34 2.41
N GLY A 73 15.31 -30.81 1.44
CA GLY A 73 15.53 -29.39 1.27
C GLY A 73 14.21 -28.63 1.07
N PHE A 74 13.37 -29.09 0.14
CA PHE A 74 12.06 -28.47 -0.06
C PHE A 74 11.09 -28.62 1.14
N ARG A 75 11.14 -29.74 1.85
CA ARG A 75 10.33 -29.88 3.08
C ARG A 75 10.78 -28.91 4.16
N ALA A 76 12.08 -28.72 4.34
CA ALA A 76 12.63 -27.76 5.28
C ALA A 76 12.29 -26.32 4.89
N ALA A 77 12.49 -25.94 3.62
CA ALA A 77 12.12 -24.62 3.10
C ALA A 77 10.63 -24.33 3.29
N LYS A 78 9.76 -25.33 3.01
CA LYS A 78 8.32 -25.19 3.22
C LYS A 78 7.96 -24.97 4.68
N ALA A 79 8.58 -25.69 5.62
CA ALA A 79 8.35 -25.52 7.05
C ALA A 79 8.76 -24.13 7.53
N ILE A 80 9.89 -23.62 7.02
CA ILE A 80 10.38 -22.26 7.30
C ILE A 80 9.41 -21.24 6.71
N ALA A 81 8.93 -21.41 5.48
CA ALA A 81 7.97 -20.52 4.86
C ALA A 81 6.65 -20.41 5.67
N TYR A 82 6.13 -21.52 6.19
CA TYR A 82 4.95 -21.48 7.06
C TYR A 82 5.19 -20.74 8.39
N ARG A 83 6.38 -20.91 8.99
CA ARG A 83 6.73 -20.15 10.19
C ARG A 83 6.84 -18.66 9.87
N ASN A 84 7.51 -18.31 8.78
CA ASN A 84 7.63 -16.94 8.32
C ASN A 84 6.25 -16.32 8.04
N LEU A 85 5.33 -17.09 7.46
CA LEU A 85 3.97 -16.63 7.21
C LEU A 85 3.22 -16.31 8.51
N LEU A 86 3.37 -17.13 9.57
CA LEU A 86 2.76 -16.87 10.87
C LEU A 86 3.31 -15.60 11.53
N GLU A 87 4.60 -15.34 11.39
CA GLU A 87 5.25 -14.12 11.92
C GLU A 87 4.78 -12.87 11.16
N MET A 88 4.75 -12.95 9.82
CA MET A 88 4.45 -11.81 8.96
C MET A 88 2.97 -11.42 8.95
N ILE A 89 2.07 -12.38 9.11
CA ILE A 89 0.62 -12.11 9.07
C ILE A 89 0.19 -11.15 10.18
N GLY A 90 0.87 -11.19 11.32
CA GLY A 90 0.64 -10.27 12.42
C GLY A 90 0.84 -8.80 12.05
N GLN A 91 1.72 -8.53 11.09
CA GLN A 91 2.06 -7.17 10.65
C GLN A 91 1.07 -6.60 9.62
N VAL A 92 0.20 -7.43 9.03
CA VAL A 92 -0.79 -6.97 8.06
C VAL A 92 -1.72 -5.95 8.72
N GLN A 93 -1.87 -4.80 8.09
CA GLN A 93 -2.69 -3.73 8.60
C GLN A 93 -4.17 -4.01 8.36
N VAL A 94 -4.97 -3.97 9.43
CA VAL A 94 -6.41 -4.19 9.35
C VAL A 94 -7.14 -2.87 9.10
N ASP A 95 -6.87 -1.87 9.93
CA ASP A 95 -7.45 -0.53 9.81
C ASP A 95 -6.42 0.55 10.19
N ALA A 96 -6.82 1.80 10.32
CA ALA A 96 -5.92 2.90 10.63
C ALA A 96 -5.29 2.85 12.03
N GLU A 97 -5.74 1.94 12.91
CA GLU A 97 -5.37 1.88 14.32
C GLU A 97 -4.78 0.52 14.71
N THR A 98 -5.10 -0.55 13.96
CA THR A 98 -4.82 -1.93 14.37
C THR A 98 -4.22 -2.79 13.26
N ARG A 99 -3.45 -3.80 13.68
CA ARG A 99 -2.90 -4.87 12.85
C ARG A 99 -3.51 -6.21 13.25
N VAL A 100 -3.31 -7.22 12.41
CA VAL A 100 -3.79 -8.60 12.68
C VAL A 100 -3.32 -9.10 14.05
N GLU A 101 -2.10 -8.80 14.46
CA GLU A 101 -1.56 -9.21 15.77
C GLU A 101 -2.42 -8.74 16.96
N ASN A 102 -3.00 -7.54 16.87
CA ASN A 102 -3.85 -7.00 17.92
C ASN A 102 -5.14 -7.82 18.07
N TYR A 103 -5.75 -8.24 16.94
CA TYR A 103 -6.94 -9.11 16.97
C TYR A 103 -6.63 -10.52 17.45
N VAL A 104 -5.49 -11.07 17.04
CA VAL A 104 -5.01 -12.40 17.49
C VAL A 104 -4.75 -12.40 19.00
N LEU A 105 -4.16 -11.34 19.53
CA LEU A 105 -3.91 -11.19 20.97
C LEU A 105 -5.20 -10.98 21.77
N ALA A 106 -6.18 -10.30 21.19
CA ALA A 106 -7.44 -9.99 21.85
C ALA A 106 -8.44 -11.17 21.87
N SER A 107 -8.28 -12.18 20.99
CA SER A 107 -9.25 -13.25 20.82
C SER A 107 -8.63 -14.59 20.43
N ASP A 108 -8.75 -15.59 21.30
CA ASP A 108 -8.32 -16.96 21.01
C ASP A 108 -9.04 -17.56 19.78
N SER A 109 -10.30 -17.21 19.57
CA SER A 109 -11.08 -17.69 18.42
C SER A 109 -10.56 -17.15 17.10
N VAL A 110 -10.11 -15.90 17.07
CA VAL A 110 -9.43 -15.28 15.91
C VAL A 110 -8.09 -15.96 15.68
N ASN A 111 -7.31 -16.16 16.73
CA ASN A 111 -6.01 -16.84 16.66
C ASN A 111 -6.12 -18.24 16.04
N VAL A 112 -7.07 -19.05 16.52
CA VAL A 112 -7.28 -20.41 15.99
C VAL A 112 -7.70 -20.39 14.52
N ARG A 113 -8.55 -19.46 14.12
CA ARG A 113 -8.98 -19.28 12.71
C ARG A 113 -7.80 -18.88 11.83
N VAL A 114 -7.04 -17.86 12.22
CA VAL A 114 -5.86 -17.38 11.48
C VAL A 114 -4.82 -18.49 11.33
N GLN A 115 -4.51 -19.24 12.38
CA GLN A 115 -3.60 -20.38 12.28
C GLN A 115 -4.11 -21.48 11.34
N GLY A 116 -5.43 -21.72 11.32
CA GLY A 116 -6.07 -22.65 10.39
C GLY A 116 -5.91 -22.22 8.94
N LEU A 117 -6.11 -20.95 8.66
CA LEU A 117 -5.96 -20.35 7.33
C LEU A 117 -4.51 -20.36 6.84
N VAL A 118 -3.54 -20.05 7.71
CA VAL A 118 -2.11 -20.14 7.39
C VAL A 118 -1.72 -21.54 6.92
N ARG A 119 -2.25 -22.59 7.57
CA ARG A 119 -2.00 -23.99 7.12
C ARG A 119 -2.55 -24.29 5.74
N GLY A 120 -3.55 -23.55 5.28
CA GLY A 120 -4.14 -23.61 3.94
C GLY A 120 -3.45 -22.74 2.90
N ALA A 121 -2.37 -22.03 3.25
CA ALA A 121 -1.66 -21.17 2.31
C ALA A 121 -1.16 -21.94 1.09
N LEU A 122 -1.24 -21.28 -0.07
CA LEU A 122 -0.92 -21.88 -1.36
C LEU A 122 0.58 -21.77 -1.65
N VAL A 123 1.17 -22.84 -2.16
CA VAL A 123 2.56 -22.81 -2.61
C VAL A 123 2.63 -22.11 -3.96
N LEU A 124 3.49 -21.08 -4.05
CA LEU A 124 3.76 -20.41 -5.33
C LEU A 124 4.44 -21.37 -6.30
N ALA A 125 4.05 -21.28 -7.57
CA ALA A 125 4.75 -21.99 -8.64
C ALA A 125 6.17 -21.43 -8.75
N GLY A 126 7.17 -22.33 -8.94
CA GLY A 126 8.56 -21.94 -9.13
C GLY A 126 9.44 -22.11 -7.89
N SER A 127 9.21 -23.20 -7.11
CA SER A 127 10.19 -23.64 -6.11
C SER A 127 11.58 -23.73 -6.74
N GLN A 128 12.56 -23.01 -6.20
CA GLN A 128 13.89 -22.87 -6.78
C GLN A 128 14.94 -23.61 -5.94
N VAL A 129 15.96 -24.11 -6.62
CA VAL A 129 17.21 -24.55 -6.03
C VAL A 129 18.31 -23.76 -6.72
N ASP A 130 19.13 -23.06 -5.98
CA ASP A 130 20.28 -22.38 -6.54
C ASP A 130 21.48 -23.32 -6.74
N ASN A 131 22.54 -22.79 -7.32
CA ASN A 131 23.76 -23.54 -7.58
C ASN A 131 24.52 -23.88 -6.29
N GLU A 132 24.21 -23.24 -5.17
CA GLU A 132 24.81 -23.48 -3.85
C GLU A 132 24.01 -24.48 -3.01
N GLY A 133 22.87 -24.95 -3.53
CA GLY A 133 22.02 -25.93 -2.87
C GLY A 133 21.04 -25.33 -1.88
N LEU A 134 20.73 -24.03 -1.98
CA LEU A 134 19.67 -23.36 -1.24
C LEU A 134 18.32 -23.66 -1.89
N TYR A 135 17.40 -24.22 -1.13
CA TYR A 135 16.03 -24.52 -1.54
C TYR A 135 15.10 -23.40 -1.10
N ARG A 136 14.40 -22.75 -2.04
CA ARG A 136 13.44 -21.68 -1.77
C ARG A 136 12.02 -22.11 -2.11
N ILE A 137 11.08 -21.86 -1.19
CA ILE A 137 9.63 -22.01 -1.39
C ILE A 137 8.94 -20.70 -1.04
N GLY A 138 8.08 -20.23 -1.95
CA GLY A 138 7.15 -19.13 -1.69
C GLY A 138 5.79 -19.68 -1.26
N LEU A 139 5.16 -19.02 -0.30
CA LEU A 139 3.75 -19.19 0.09
C LEU A 139 3.00 -17.91 -0.20
N ARG A 140 1.75 -18.06 -0.63
CA ARG A 140 0.78 -16.97 -0.69
C ARG A 140 -0.44 -17.28 0.13
N LEU A 141 -0.93 -16.27 0.84
CA LEU A 141 -2.16 -16.30 1.60
C LEU A 141 -3.08 -15.21 1.08
N PRO A 142 -4.26 -15.55 0.53
CA PRO A 142 -5.27 -14.55 0.19
C PRO A 142 -5.78 -13.86 1.46
N LEU A 143 -5.87 -12.54 1.42
CA LEU A 143 -6.40 -11.72 2.51
C LEU A 143 -7.92 -11.51 2.42
N LEU A 144 -8.54 -11.99 1.34
CA LEU A 144 -9.99 -11.99 1.10
C LEU A 144 -10.65 -13.31 1.56
N GLY A 145 -11.97 -13.37 1.46
CA GLY A 145 -12.76 -14.56 1.81
C GLY A 145 -12.67 -14.89 3.30
N SER A 146 -12.35 -16.15 3.59
CA SER A 146 -12.31 -16.63 4.98
C SER A 146 -11.32 -15.89 5.88
N PHE A 147 -10.26 -15.31 5.31
CA PHE A 147 -9.33 -14.49 6.09
C PHE A 147 -9.96 -13.15 6.47
N ALA A 148 -10.57 -12.46 5.52
CA ALA A 148 -11.31 -11.23 5.78
C ALA A 148 -12.44 -11.46 6.79
N ASP A 149 -13.20 -12.55 6.66
CA ASP A 149 -14.25 -12.93 7.62
C ASP A 149 -13.72 -13.17 9.04
N ALA A 150 -12.49 -13.65 9.16
CA ALA A 150 -11.88 -13.92 10.47
C ALA A 150 -11.34 -12.66 11.15
N VAL A 151 -10.91 -11.66 10.38
CA VAL A 151 -10.12 -10.51 10.85
C VAL A 151 -10.89 -9.19 10.79
N LEU A 152 -11.78 -9.01 9.80
CA LEU A 152 -12.56 -7.78 9.70
C LEU A 152 -13.44 -7.57 10.95
N PRO A 153 -13.44 -6.37 11.53
CA PRO A 153 -14.21 -6.07 12.73
C PRO A 153 -15.71 -6.30 12.50
N GLU A 154 -16.38 -6.81 13.53
CA GLU A 154 -17.85 -6.78 13.59
C GLU A 154 -18.28 -5.40 14.10
N VAL A 155 -18.67 -4.52 13.18
CA VAL A 155 -19.17 -3.18 13.51
C VAL A 155 -20.67 -3.11 13.29
N ALA A 156 -21.36 -2.32 14.13
CA ALA A 156 -22.76 -2.04 13.92
C ALA A 156 -22.93 -1.27 12.59
N PRO A 157 -23.90 -1.65 11.73
CA PRO A 157 -24.15 -0.92 10.51
C PRO A 157 -24.50 0.54 10.80
N ILE A 158 -23.92 1.44 10.03
CA ILE A 158 -24.22 2.86 10.02
C ILE A 158 -24.87 3.18 8.67
N ASP A 159 -25.99 3.89 8.70
CA ASP A 159 -26.54 4.47 7.48
C ASP A 159 -25.88 5.85 7.26
N PRO A 160 -24.99 5.98 6.28
CA PRO A 160 -24.33 7.25 6.01
C PRO A 160 -25.31 8.31 5.50
N ASN A 161 -26.49 7.92 4.97
CA ASN A 161 -27.52 8.82 4.49
C ASN A 161 -28.48 9.28 5.61
N ALA A 162 -28.36 8.72 6.83
CA ALA A 162 -29.12 9.19 7.99
C ALA A 162 -28.79 10.63 8.41
N TYR A 163 -27.75 11.21 7.84
CA TYR A 163 -27.36 12.60 8.07
C TYR A 163 -28.05 13.53 7.08
N ASP A 164 -28.26 14.79 7.46
CA ASP A 164 -28.78 15.82 6.56
C ASP A 164 -27.77 16.05 5.41
N LEU A 165 -28.18 15.70 4.19
CA LEU A 165 -27.37 15.79 2.97
C LEU A 165 -27.44 17.19 2.32
N ALA A 166 -27.90 18.22 3.02
CA ALA A 166 -27.84 19.58 2.51
C ALA A 166 -26.39 19.92 2.14
N LEU A 167 -26.14 20.13 0.86
CA LEU A 167 -24.80 20.47 0.36
C LEU A 167 -24.34 21.78 1.01
N PRO A 168 -23.17 21.82 1.66
CA PRO A 168 -22.58 23.08 2.08
C PRO A 168 -22.28 23.93 0.83
N PRO A 169 -22.26 25.26 0.94
CA PRO A 169 -21.91 26.11 -0.19
C PRO A 169 -20.51 25.74 -0.68
N PRO A 170 -20.29 25.68 -2.01
CA PRO A 170 -18.97 25.38 -2.57
C PRO A 170 -17.94 26.40 -2.05
N PRO A 171 -16.69 25.99 -1.84
CA PRO A 171 -15.63 26.91 -1.47
C PRO A 171 -15.48 27.97 -2.56
N PRO A 172 -15.19 29.25 -2.19
CA PRO A 172 -15.05 30.32 -3.16
C PRO A 172 -13.93 29.98 -4.15
N SER A 173 -14.25 30.04 -5.45
CA SER A 173 -13.27 29.82 -6.50
C SER A 173 -12.15 30.86 -6.42
N PRO A 174 -10.87 30.51 -6.65
CA PRO A 174 -9.77 31.49 -6.62
C PRO A 174 -9.91 32.66 -7.59
N SER A 175 -10.81 32.57 -8.58
CA SER A 175 -11.14 33.63 -9.54
C SER A 175 -12.08 34.72 -8.98
N ASP A 176 -12.75 34.46 -7.85
CA ASP A 176 -13.76 35.39 -7.33
C ASP A 176 -13.16 36.53 -6.48
N SER A 177 -11.86 36.49 -6.20
CA SER A 177 -11.20 37.53 -5.38
C SER A 177 -10.76 38.80 -6.16
N LEU A 178 -11.00 38.87 -7.47
CA LEU A 178 -10.61 40.03 -8.29
C LEU A 178 -11.77 40.79 -8.96
N ALA A 179 -13.02 40.47 -8.63
CA ALA A 179 -14.19 41.12 -9.26
C ALA A 179 -15.20 41.67 -8.22
N ALA A 180 -14.70 42.37 -7.21
CA ALA A 180 -15.54 43.08 -6.28
C ALA A 180 -15.38 44.58 -6.45
N GLU A 181 -15.65 45.13 -7.63
CA GLU A 181 -16.10 46.53 -7.79
C GLU A 181 -16.97 46.64 -9.06
N ASP A 182 -18.20 47.08 -8.77
CA ASP A 182 -19.15 47.65 -9.73
C ASP A 182 -19.95 46.70 -10.64
N SER A 183 -21.04 46.14 -10.13
CA SER A 183 -22.30 46.09 -10.90
C SER A 183 -23.50 45.75 -10.00
N LEU A 184 -24.22 46.78 -9.56
CA LEU A 184 -25.60 46.68 -9.13
C LEU A 184 -26.50 46.41 -10.35
N LEU A 185 -26.67 45.15 -10.72
CA LEU A 185 -27.75 44.69 -11.59
C LEU A 185 -28.23 43.33 -11.08
N THR A 186 -29.45 43.37 -10.55
CA THR A 186 -30.30 42.28 -10.16
C THR A 186 -30.23 41.09 -11.10
N ALA A 187 -29.50 40.03 -10.70
CA ALA A 187 -29.71 38.70 -11.22
C ALA A 187 -30.79 37.99 -10.37
N PRO A 188 -31.74 37.27 -10.97
CA PRO A 188 -32.73 36.52 -10.23
C PRO A 188 -32.04 35.46 -9.37
N LEU A 189 -32.26 35.53 -8.05
CA LEU A 189 -32.03 34.44 -7.13
C LEU A 189 -33.00 33.33 -7.51
N ASP A 190 -32.52 32.10 -7.44
CA ASP A 190 -33.23 30.83 -7.60
C ASP A 190 -33.04 30.10 -8.95
N GLU A 191 -31.77 29.66 -9.21
CA GLU A 191 -31.58 28.32 -9.75
C GLU A 191 -30.76 27.54 -8.71
N GLU A 192 -31.48 26.77 -7.90
CA GLU A 192 -30.92 25.66 -7.15
C GLU A 192 -30.19 24.78 -8.18
N VAL A 193 -28.86 24.81 -8.19
CA VAL A 193 -28.07 23.93 -9.06
C VAL A 193 -28.26 22.50 -8.55
N VAL A 194 -29.37 21.89 -8.94
CA VAL A 194 -29.60 20.47 -8.73
C VAL A 194 -28.56 19.76 -9.58
N PHE A 195 -27.54 19.24 -8.93
CA PHE A 195 -26.56 18.36 -9.59
C PHE A 195 -27.27 17.05 -9.97
N VAL A 196 -27.79 16.99 -11.20
CA VAL A 196 -28.36 15.76 -11.75
C VAL A 196 -27.22 15.09 -12.56
N PRO A 197 -26.68 13.96 -12.11
CA PRO A 197 -25.73 13.21 -12.89
C PRO A 197 -26.38 12.83 -14.21
N GLN A 198 -25.70 13.09 -15.32
CA GLN A 198 -26.22 12.73 -16.67
C GLN A 198 -26.24 11.23 -16.90
N GLN A 199 -25.46 10.47 -16.12
CA GLN A 199 -25.43 9.00 -16.07
C GLN A 199 -25.20 8.55 -14.64
N PRO A 200 -25.73 7.40 -14.22
CA PRO A 200 -25.49 6.85 -12.89
C PRO A 200 -23.99 6.61 -12.67
N TYR A 201 -23.54 6.89 -11.45
CA TYR A 201 -22.16 6.58 -11.08
C TYR A 201 -22.00 5.11 -10.78
N THR A 202 -20.87 4.54 -11.17
CA THR A 202 -20.57 3.11 -11.01
C THR A 202 -19.65 2.80 -9.83
N GLY A 203 -19.19 3.81 -9.13
CA GLY A 203 -18.30 3.70 -7.98
C GLY A 203 -17.62 5.02 -7.64
N VAL A 204 -16.71 4.99 -6.70
CA VAL A 204 -15.88 6.14 -6.30
C VAL A 204 -14.42 5.86 -6.52
N LEU A 205 -13.72 6.80 -7.12
CA LEU A 205 -12.26 6.84 -7.17
C LEU A 205 -11.76 8.00 -6.32
N VAL A 206 -10.96 7.68 -5.30
CA VAL A 206 -10.35 8.68 -4.42
C VAL A 206 -8.87 8.83 -4.79
N ASP A 207 -8.50 10.01 -5.27
CA ASP A 207 -7.10 10.35 -5.55
C ASP A 207 -6.41 10.79 -4.25
N ALA A 208 -5.62 9.89 -3.67
CA ALA A 208 -4.83 10.11 -2.46
C ALA A 208 -3.33 10.22 -2.75
N ARG A 209 -2.95 10.49 -4.00
CA ARG A 209 -1.54 10.60 -4.39
C ARG A 209 -0.84 11.73 -3.64
N GLY A 210 0.39 11.45 -3.19
CA GLY A 210 1.22 12.41 -2.46
C GLY A 210 0.87 12.60 -0.99
N LEU A 211 -0.18 11.97 -0.46
CA LEU A 211 -0.60 12.10 0.93
C LEU A 211 0.04 11.07 1.88
N GLY A 212 0.75 10.08 1.35
CA GLY A 212 1.37 9.03 2.16
C GLY A 212 0.38 8.01 2.73
N LEU A 213 -0.79 7.86 2.10
CA LEU A 213 -1.79 6.86 2.49
C LEU A 213 -1.17 5.46 2.51
N GLN A 214 -1.38 4.72 3.59
CA GLN A 214 -0.96 3.34 3.75
C GLN A 214 -2.13 2.39 3.49
N PRO A 215 -1.96 1.34 2.68
CA PRO A 215 -3.02 0.37 2.45
C PRO A 215 -3.38 -0.40 3.72
N SER A 216 -4.66 -0.77 3.85
CA SER A 216 -5.18 -1.61 4.93
C SER A 216 -6.37 -2.45 4.43
N MET A 217 -6.79 -3.45 5.23
CA MET A 217 -7.93 -4.30 4.88
C MET A 217 -9.28 -3.59 5.05
N SER A 218 -9.36 -2.65 5.98
CA SER A 218 -10.59 -1.96 6.38
C SER A 218 -10.39 -0.45 6.53
N PRO A 219 -9.97 0.25 5.48
CA PRO A 219 -9.84 1.70 5.52
C PRO A 219 -11.20 2.38 5.59
N ARG A 220 -11.21 3.64 6.06
CA ARG A 220 -12.38 4.49 6.09
C ARG A 220 -12.21 5.70 5.17
N ILE A 221 -13.32 6.23 4.69
CA ILE A 221 -13.41 7.60 4.19
C ILE A 221 -14.10 8.42 5.28
N LEU A 222 -13.43 9.46 5.74
CA LEU A 222 -13.92 10.40 6.75
C LEU A 222 -14.09 11.77 6.09
N SER A 223 -15.03 12.57 6.59
CA SER A 223 -15.05 14.00 6.29
C SER A 223 -14.12 14.76 7.26
N GLU A 224 -13.80 16.03 6.97
CA GLU A 224 -12.96 16.88 7.83
C GLU A 224 -13.49 17.00 9.26
N ASN A 225 -14.80 16.94 9.43
CA ASN A 225 -15.45 16.97 10.75
C ASN A 225 -15.46 15.60 11.47
N GLY A 226 -14.82 14.56 10.88
CA GLY A 226 -14.68 13.21 11.45
C GLY A 226 -15.89 12.30 11.25
N ARG A 227 -16.88 12.67 10.42
CA ARG A 227 -18.00 11.81 10.06
C ARG A 227 -17.52 10.66 9.18
N ILE A 228 -17.98 9.44 9.45
CA ILE A 228 -17.72 8.27 8.61
C ILE A 228 -18.61 8.34 7.36
N ILE A 229 -18.00 8.45 6.21
CA ILE A 229 -18.67 8.42 4.89
C ILE A 229 -18.73 7.00 4.37
N TYR A 230 -17.62 6.25 4.56
CA TYR A 230 -17.47 4.91 4.04
C TYR A 230 -16.54 4.07 4.93
N GLY A 231 -16.74 2.75 4.97
CA GLY A 231 -15.90 1.79 5.70
C GLY A 231 -16.67 0.53 6.07
N ALA A 232 -16.11 -0.33 6.93
CA ALA A 232 -16.71 -1.60 7.34
C ALA A 232 -18.15 -1.50 7.88
N ALA A 233 -18.52 -0.35 8.45
CA ALA A 233 -19.86 -0.12 9.01
C ALA A 233 -20.92 0.25 7.95
N THR A 234 -20.51 0.64 6.75
CA THR A 234 -21.41 1.12 5.69
C THR A 234 -21.59 0.14 4.53
N VAL A 235 -20.78 -0.92 4.49
CA VAL A 235 -20.75 -1.90 3.41
C VAL A 235 -21.50 -3.20 3.77
N ASP A 236 -21.92 -3.92 2.74
CA ASP A 236 -22.38 -5.29 2.94
C ASP A 236 -21.17 -6.21 3.19
N ARG A 237 -21.21 -6.97 4.30
CA ARG A 237 -20.12 -7.83 4.72
C ARG A 237 -19.75 -8.89 3.67
N SER A 238 -20.73 -9.37 2.90
CA SER A 238 -20.48 -10.36 1.85
C SER A 238 -19.63 -9.79 0.72
N TYR A 239 -19.89 -8.55 0.32
CA TYR A 239 -19.04 -7.84 -0.65
C TYR A 239 -17.67 -7.53 -0.07
N ALA A 240 -17.60 -7.06 1.17
CA ALA A 240 -16.32 -6.78 1.85
C ALA A 240 -15.43 -8.03 1.95
N ALA A 241 -16.01 -9.18 2.27
CA ALA A 241 -15.28 -10.44 2.33
C ALA A 241 -14.81 -10.91 0.93
N GLN A 242 -15.62 -10.75 -0.09
CA GLN A 242 -15.35 -11.24 -1.45
C GLN A 242 -14.38 -10.34 -2.21
N TYR A 243 -14.56 -9.02 -2.14
CA TYR A 243 -13.83 -8.05 -2.96
C TYR A 243 -12.85 -7.19 -2.16
N GLY A 244 -12.94 -7.19 -0.83
CA GLY A 244 -12.29 -6.22 0.05
C GLY A 244 -13.06 -4.91 0.11
N ILE A 245 -12.90 -4.16 1.18
CA ILE A 245 -13.59 -2.88 1.38
C ILE A 245 -13.15 -1.87 0.31
N VAL A 246 -11.85 -1.75 0.04
CA VAL A 246 -11.28 -0.83 -0.95
C VAL A 246 -10.33 -1.58 -1.89
N GLY A 247 -10.30 -1.17 -3.15
CA GLY A 247 -9.23 -1.51 -4.09
C GLY A 247 -8.11 -0.46 -4.03
N TYR A 248 -6.89 -0.89 -4.31
CA TYR A 248 -5.73 0.00 -4.35
C TYR A 248 -5.06 -0.04 -5.69
N ASP A 249 -4.68 1.11 -6.22
CA ASP A 249 -3.95 1.26 -7.46
C ASP A 249 -2.92 2.39 -7.37
N ASN A 250 -1.82 2.29 -8.12
CA ASN A 250 -0.81 3.34 -8.25
C ASN A 250 -0.99 4.17 -9.53
N ASP A 251 -1.90 3.76 -10.41
CA ASP A 251 -2.13 4.36 -11.71
C ASP A 251 -3.61 4.75 -11.83
N ILE A 252 -3.86 6.05 -11.99
CA ILE A 252 -5.23 6.58 -12.04
C ILE A 252 -5.98 6.13 -13.29
N ASP A 253 -5.31 6.05 -14.45
CA ASP A 253 -5.95 5.66 -15.70
C ASP A 253 -6.36 4.18 -15.68
N ARG A 254 -5.53 3.33 -15.07
CA ARG A 254 -5.88 1.93 -14.85
C ARG A 254 -7.01 1.78 -13.83
N ALA A 255 -6.98 2.56 -12.76
CA ALA A 255 -8.01 2.55 -11.73
C ALA A 255 -9.38 2.94 -12.30
N LEU A 256 -9.42 3.99 -13.14
CA LEU A 256 -10.64 4.46 -13.81
C LEU A 256 -11.31 3.37 -14.68
N ASN A 257 -10.52 2.51 -15.31
CA ASN A 257 -10.99 1.45 -16.19
C ASN A 257 -11.04 0.07 -15.50
N GLY A 258 -10.84 0.04 -14.19
CA GLY A 258 -10.81 -1.20 -13.41
C GLY A 258 -12.19 -1.87 -13.28
N ASP A 259 -12.23 -3.20 -13.27
CA ASP A 259 -13.47 -3.99 -13.14
C ASP A 259 -14.28 -3.62 -11.89
N ARG A 260 -13.61 -3.21 -10.81
CA ARG A 260 -14.26 -2.79 -9.56
C ARG A 260 -15.17 -1.58 -9.75
N LEU A 261 -14.83 -0.67 -10.66
CA LEU A 261 -15.62 0.53 -10.98
C LEU A 261 -16.55 0.37 -12.18
N GLY A 262 -16.60 -0.81 -12.80
CA GLY A 262 -17.48 -1.11 -13.93
C GLY A 262 -16.75 -1.41 -15.23
N GLY A 263 -15.41 -1.48 -15.25
CA GLY A 263 -14.62 -1.84 -16.43
C GLY A 263 -14.79 -0.86 -17.57
N GLU A 264 -15.08 -1.36 -18.79
CA GLU A 264 -15.28 -0.53 -20.00
C GLU A 264 -16.48 0.43 -19.91
N SER A 265 -17.43 0.16 -19.00
CA SER A 265 -18.61 1.00 -18.77
C SER A 265 -18.47 1.85 -17.51
N ALA A 266 -17.26 1.98 -16.97
CA ALA A 266 -17.03 2.70 -15.73
C ALA A 266 -17.34 4.19 -15.88
N ASN A 267 -18.12 4.71 -14.94
CA ASN A 267 -18.40 6.13 -14.73
C ASN A 267 -18.22 6.45 -13.26
N PRO A 268 -17.00 6.38 -12.71
CA PRO A 268 -16.80 6.62 -11.29
C PRO A 268 -16.91 8.10 -10.93
N PHE A 269 -17.43 8.36 -9.74
CA PHE A 269 -17.28 9.67 -9.12
C PHE A 269 -15.83 9.84 -8.65
N VAL A 270 -15.12 10.81 -9.24
CA VAL A 270 -13.71 11.07 -8.91
C VAL A 270 -13.62 12.21 -7.90
N VAL A 271 -12.90 11.98 -6.81
CA VAL A 271 -12.69 12.96 -5.75
C VAL A 271 -11.24 12.95 -5.28
N GLN A 272 -10.73 14.13 -4.91
CA GLN A 272 -9.39 14.26 -4.35
C GLN A 272 -9.44 14.21 -2.81
N ALA A 273 -8.57 13.41 -2.20
CA ALA A 273 -8.43 13.40 -0.76
C ALA A 273 -7.80 14.70 -0.25
N ALA A 274 -8.34 15.24 0.83
CA ALA A 274 -7.79 16.39 1.54
C ALA A 274 -6.64 16.00 2.49
N GLY A 275 -6.65 14.75 2.99
CA GLY A 275 -5.63 14.26 3.91
C GLY A 275 -5.79 12.78 4.22
N VAL A 276 -4.98 12.32 5.17
CA VAL A 276 -5.01 10.97 5.73
C VAL A 276 -5.16 11.03 7.26
N SER A 277 -5.70 9.99 7.87
CA SER A 277 -5.97 9.92 9.31
C SER A 277 -5.56 8.59 9.91
N GLY A 278 -5.45 8.59 11.25
CA GLY A 278 -5.06 7.45 12.06
C GLY A 278 -3.54 7.27 12.20
N PRO A 279 -3.10 6.55 13.25
CA PRO A 279 -1.66 6.35 13.54
C PRO A 279 -0.91 5.65 12.41
N TYR A 280 -1.60 4.85 11.61
CA TYR A 280 -1.02 4.18 10.45
C TYR A 280 -1.36 4.86 9.12
N ALA A 281 -1.99 6.06 9.15
CA ALA A 281 -2.34 6.83 7.96
C ALA A 281 -3.11 6.01 6.89
N ALA A 282 -4.05 5.15 7.31
CA ALA A 282 -4.79 4.28 6.42
C ALA A 282 -6.20 4.77 6.09
N ASP A 283 -6.72 5.75 6.82
CA ASP A 283 -7.99 6.39 6.51
C ASP A 283 -7.80 7.62 5.63
N VAL A 284 -8.72 7.83 4.72
CA VAL A 284 -8.76 9.00 3.84
C VAL A 284 -9.69 10.04 4.44
N VAL A 285 -9.29 11.31 4.37
CA VAL A 285 -10.11 12.46 4.74
C VAL A 285 -10.51 13.22 3.48
N LEU A 286 -11.81 13.47 3.30
CA LEU A 286 -12.37 14.33 2.26
C LEU A 286 -12.81 15.65 2.85
N GLY A 287 -12.74 16.74 2.08
CA GLY A 287 -13.42 17.97 2.41
C GLY A 287 -14.93 17.74 2.61
N ASP A 288 -15.58 18.47 3.54
CA ASP A 288 -16.99 18.24 3.88
C ASP A 288 -17.93 18.36 2.67
N PHE A 289 -17.61 19.25 1.74
CA PHE A 289 -18.35 19.38 0.48
C PHE A 289 -18.25 18.13 -0.39
N ASP A 290 -17.03 17.63 -0.64
CA ASP A 290 -16.81 16.44 -1.44
C ASP A 290 -17.33 15.18 -0.76
N ALA A 291 -17.21 15.08 0.56
CA ALA A 291 -17.81 14.01 1.36
C ALA A 291 -19.33 13.93 1.16
N THR A 292 -20.02 15.08 1.17
CA THR A 292 -21.46 15.13 0.92
C THR A 292 -21.79 14.75 -0.53
N ARG A 293 -21.00 15.21 -1.52
CA ARG A 293 -21.19 14.84 -2.92
C ARG A 293 -21.05 13.34 -3.18
N VAL A 294 -20.12 12.67 -2.49
CA VAL A 294 -19.97 11.20 -2.58
C VAL A 294 -21.26 10.51 -2.13
N LEU A 295 -21.86 10.95 -1.01
CA LEU A 295 -23.10 10.37 -0.50
C LEU A 295 -24.30 10.65 -1.41
N VAL A 296 -24.37 11.86 -1.98
CA VAL A 296 -25.41 12.21 -2.96
C VAL A 296 -25.26 11.36 -4.23
N ALA A 297 -24.03 11.14 -4.70
CA ALA A 297 -23.75 10.30 -5.85
C ALA A 297 -24.11 8.83 -5.64
N ASP A 298 -24.03 8.33 -4.39
CA ASP A 298 -24.38 6.96 -4.01
C ASP A 298 -25.87 6.74 -3.78
N SER A 299 -26.66 7.81 -3.56
CA SER A 299 -28.03 7.73 -3.03
C SER A 299 -28.98 6.85 -3.84
N ASP A 300 -28.78 6.75 -5.15
CA ASP A 300 -29.64 5.98 -6.07
C ASP A 300 -29.02 4.65 -6.52
N ASP A 301 -27.69 4.47 -6.36
CA ASP A 301 -26.95 3.40 -7.03
C ASP A 301 -26.31 2.38 -6.06
N ASP A 302 -26.26 2.66 -4.74
CA ASP A 302 -25.75 1.76 -3.68
C ASP A 302 -24.30 1.24 -3.94
N PHE A 303 -23.49 1.93 -4.76
CA PHE A 303 -22.15 1.47 -5.14
C PHE A 303 -21.16 1.42 -3.96
N LEU A 304 -21.34 2.28 -2.95
CA LEU A 304 -20.54 2.24 -1.72
C LEU A 304 -20.81 0.92 -0.98
N ARG A 305 -22.07 0.52 -0.86
CA ARG A 305 -22.47 -0.69 -0.18
C ARG A 305 -21.90 -1.95 -0.86
N GLU A 306 -21.70 -1.90 -2.18
CA GLU A 306 -21.11 -2.96 -2.99
C GLU A 306 -19.55 -2.91 -3.02
N CYS A 307 -18.92 -2.07 -2.22
CA CYS A 307 -17.46 -1.90 -2.17
C CYS A 307 -16.82 -1.44 -3.49
N ARG A 308 -17.55 -0.66 -4.31
CA ARG A 308 -17.03 -0.11 -5.58
C ARG A 308 -16.22 1.17 -5.34
N VAL A 309 -15.17 1.03 -4.54
CA VAL A 309 -14.28 2.13 -4.13
C VAL A 309 -12.84 1.75 -4.44
N ILE A 310 -12.09 2.68 -5.07
CA ILE A 310 -10.66 2.55 -5.31
C ILE A 310 -9.93 3.77 -4.73
N PHE A 311 -8.84 3.52 -4.01
CA PHE A 311 -7.90 4.56 -3.62
C PHE A 311 -6.68 4.53 -4.54
N VAL A 312 -6.35 5.67 -5.15
CA VAL A 312 -5.15 5.82 -5.96
C VAL A 312 -4.02 6.35 -5.08
N LEU A 313 -2.99 5.53 -4.93
CA LEU A 313 -1.79 5.85 -4.17
C LEU A 313 -0.75 6.46 -5.11
N GLY A 314 -0.14 7.55 -4.74
CA GLY A 314 1.00 8.06 -5.47
C GLY A 314 2.24 7.18 -5.28
N PRO A 315 3.26 7.30 -6.13
CA PRO A 315 4.54 6.70 -5.84
C PRO A 315 4.98 7.18 -4.45
N LYS A 316 5.27 6.22 -3.56
CA LYS A 316 5.87 6.56 -2.24
C LYS A 316 7.08 7.43 -2.55
N PRO A 317 7.23 8.63 -1.91
CA PRO A 317 8.47 9.37 -2.04
C PRO A 317 9.60 8.40 -1.69
N MET A 318 10.58 8.24 -2.58
CA MET A 318 11.75 7.43 -2.29
C MET A 318 12.41 8.06 -1.07
N SER A 319 12.38 7.37 0.06
CA SER A 319 13.23 7.76 1.18
C SER A 319 14.66 7.57 0.71
N TYR A 320 15.43 8.65 0.67
CA TYR A 320 16.83 8.65 0.25
C TYR A 320 17.69 7.66 1.04
N GLU A 321 17.25 7.20 2.19
CA GLU A 321 17.93 6.24 3.06
C GLU A 321 17.99 4.79 2.53
N LYS A 322 17.29 4.45 1.44
CA LYS A 322 17.21 3.07 0.90
C LYS A 322 17.68 2.89 -0.54
N LEU A 323 18.44 3.83 -1.08
CA LEU A 323 19.08 3.61 -2.38
C LEU A 323 20.30 2.68 -2.19
N PRO A 324 20.38 1.54 -2.93
CA PRO A 324 21.58 0.70 -2.90
C PRO A 324 22.77 1.52 -3.38
N GLY A 325 23.75 1.75 -2.53
CA GLY A 325 24.93 2.56 -2.80
C GLY A 325 25.01 3.86 -2.02
N ASN A 326 24.03 4.19 -1.21
CA ASN A 326 24.03 5.43 -0.41
C ASN A 326 24.58 5.23 1.02
N ASP A 327 25.10 4.04 1.33
CA ASP A 327 25.72 3.76 2.64
C ASP A 327 27.04 4.52 2.88
N THR A 328 27.45 5.40 1.94
CA THR A 328 28.68 6.18 2.01
C THR A 328 28.49 7.70 1.95
N PHE A 329 27.27 8.19 1.81
CA PHE A 329 26.97 9.62 1.95
C PHE A 329 26.36 9.90 3.32
N THR A 330 27.16 9.84 4.36
CA THR A 330 26.88 10.62 5.58
C THR A 330 27.19 12.06 5.22
N ASP A 331 26.25 12.95 5.50
CA ASP A 331 26.25 14.40 5.29
C ASP A 331 27.47 15.13 5.93
N THR A 332 28.30 14.37 6.62
CA THR A 332 29.54 14.82 7.27
C THR A 332 30.66 15.10 6.26
N THR A 333 30.63 14.52 5.06
CA THR A 333 31.69 14.67 4.07
C THR A 333 31.52 15.98 3.27
N LEU A 334 30.29 16.41 3.02
CA LEU A 334 30.01 17.68 2.34
C LEU A 334 30.26 18.89 3.26
N MET A 335 29.98 18.77 4.56
CA MET A 335 30.26 19.83 5.53
C MET A 335 31.75 20.02 5.75
N SER A 336 32.55 18.95 5.70
CA SER A 336 34.02 19.06 5.83
C SER A 336 34.70 19.67 4.58
N GLU A 337 34.18 19.42 3.37
CA GLU A 337 34.70 20.04 2.15
C GLU A 337 34.35 21.53 2.04
N VAL A 338 33.17 21.93 2.50
CA VAL A 338 32.78 23.34 2.53
C VAL A 338 33.60 24.13 3.59
N GLU A 339 33.84 23.52 4.76
CA GLU A 339 34.63 24.12 5.83
C GLU A 339 36.13 24.23 5.46
N GLU A 340 36.65 23.25 4.69
CA GLU A 340 38.04 23.30 4.17
C GLU A 340 38.20 24.32 3.04
N LEU A 341 37.17 24.58 2.24
CA LEU A 341 37.17 25.62 1.21
C LEU A 341 37.05 27.04 1.79
N GLU A 342 36.32 27.24 2.88
CA GLU A 342 36.23 28.52 3.57
C GLU A 342 37.53 28.86 4.31
N LEU A 343 38.24 27.88 4.89
CA LEU A 343 39.53 28.05 5.55
C LEU A 343 40.69 28.35 4.58
N GLN A 344 40.60 27.94 3.31
CA GLN A 344 41.58 28.22 2.27
C GLN A 344 41.36 29.60 1.61
N GLY A 345 40.17 30.21 1.78
CA GLY A 345 39.86 31.55 1.24
C GLY A 345 40.37 32.74 2.07
N GLU A 346 40.81 32.50 3.31
CA GLU A 346 41.14 33.58 4.26
C GLU A 346 42.66 33.90 4.43
N THR A 347 43.54 33.29 3.62
CA THR A 347 44.96 33.62 3.61
C THR A 347 45.41 34.32 2.31
N ALA A 348 44.92 35.54 2.13
CA ALA A 348 45.60 36.49 1.21
C ALA A 348 46.62 37.33 1.98
N PRO A 349 47.86 37.44 1.51
CA PRO A 349 48.90 38.21 2.22
C PRO A 349 48.61 39.71 2.09
N SER A 350 48.60 40.40 3.22
CA SER A 350 48.62 41.86 3.29
C SER A 350 49.95 42.37 2.85
N ASP A 351 50.09 42.97 1.67
CA ASP A 351 51.20 43.82 1.24
C ASP A 351 51.18 45.10 2.08
N GLN A 352 52.24 45.34 2.83
CA GLN A 352 52.58 46.65 3.38
C GLN A 352 53.52 47.35 2.45
N PRO A 353 53.28 48.61 2.05
CA PRO A 353 54.33 49.49 1.47
C PRO A 353 55.08 50.20 2.56
N GLN A 354 56.34 50.43 2.25
CA GLN A 354 57.31 51.31 3.01
C GLN A 354 56.85 52.77 2.99
#